data_8129f7e108278ca31f955fe3de8fd541
#
_entry.id   8129f7e108278ca31f955fe3de8fd541
#
_cell.length_a   1.000
_cell.length_b   1.000
_cell.length_c   1.000
_cell.angle_alpha   90.00
_cell.angle_beta   90.00
_cell.angle_gamma   90.00
#
_symmetry.space_group_name_H-M   'P 1'
#
loop_
_entity.id
_entity.type
_entity.pdbx_description
1 polymer ?
#
loop_
_entity_poly.entity_id
_entity_poly.type
_entity_poly.pdbx_seq_one_letter_code
_entity_poly.pdbx_strand_id
1 'polypeptide(L)'
;MLTLPDYPWDTLTPYRERAAAHPDGVADLSIGTPVDPTPALIRRALTEAADAHGYPTTHGTDALRRAVVDWYARRRGVSGLDPAAVVPTVGSKEFIAWLPTLLGLGAGDVVVHPEAAYPTYAVGALLAGAEAVAADDLDALAPEVRERVRLVWTNSPANPTGAVLDAAALRRTVDAARGVGAVVCGDECYAE
;
A
#
# COMPACT_ATOMS: atom_id res chain seq x y z
N MET A 1 5.38 -25.98 -4.21
CA MET A 1 6.02 -25.00 -3.31
C MET A 1 5.83 -23.63 -3.95
N LEU A 2 5.37 -22.64 -3.22
CA LEU A 2 5.23 -21.27 -3.73
C LEU A 2 6.63 -20.69 -4.02
N THR A 3 6.82 -20.15 -5.22
CA THR A 3 8.07 -19.46 -5.61
C THR A 3 7.71 -17.98 -5.78
N LEU A 4 8.31 -17.13 -4.96
CA LEU A 4 8.20 -15.69 -5.08
C LEU A 4 9.28 -15.16 -6.03
N PRO A 5 9.03 -14.04 -6.73
CA PRO A 5 10.05 -13.39 -7.53
C PRO A 5 11.18 -12.86 -6.63
N ASP A 6 12.37 -12.73 -7.22
CA ASP A 6 13.51 -12.10 -6.55
C ASP A 6 13.15 -10.68 -6.14
N TYR A 7 13.65 -10.27 -4.95
CA TYR A 7 13.41 -8.92 -4.47
C TYR A 7 14.21 -7.92 -5.32
N PRO A 8 13.57 -6.95 -5.97
CA PRO A 8 14.24 -6.11 -6.96
C PRO A 8 15.48 -5.37 -6.44
N TRP A 9 15.51 -5.00 -5.17
CA TRP A 9 16.65 -4.30 -4.56
C TRP A 9 17.88 -5.19 -4.35
N ASP A 10 17.73 -6.50 -4.30
CA ASP A 10 18.86 -7.43 -4.18
C ASP A 10 19.70 -7.44 -5.47
N THR A 11 19.08 -7.12 -6.60
CA THR A 11 19.78 -6.98 -7.89
C THR A 11 20.74 -5.79 -7.91
N LEU A 12 20.61 -4.83 -6.99
CA LEU A 12 21.47 -3.67 -6.87
C LEU A 12 22.78 -3.95 -6.13
N THR A 13 22.89 -5.09 -5.45
CA THR A 13 24.07 -5.42 -4.61
C THR A 13 25.39 -5.28 -5.36
N PRO A 14 25.59 -5.84 -6.57
CA PRO A 14 26.86 -5.70 -7.30
C PRO A 14 27.18 -4.24 -7.66
N TYR A 15 26.17 -3.43 -7.93
CA TYR A 15 26.35 -2.01 -8.25
C TYR A 15 26.74 -1.21 -7.02
N ARG A 16 26.15 -1.52 -5.85
CA ARG A 16 26.50 -0.90 -4.57
C ARG A 16 27.94 -1.22 -4.18
N GLU A 17 28.36 -2.47 -4.31
CA GLU A 17 29.76 -2.90 -4.04
C GLU A 17 30.75 -2.13 -4.92
N ARG A 18 30.44 -2.02 -6.22
CA ARG A 18 31.28 -1.26 -7.15
C ARG A 18 31.34 0.23 -6.83
N ALA A 19 30.20 0.83 -6.46
CA ALA A 19 30.14 2.23 -6.09
C ALA A 19 30.90 2.50 -4.78
N ALA A 20 30.77 1.64 -3.78
CA ALA A 20 31.44 1.75 -2.50
C ALA A 20 32.99 1.63 -2.62
N ALA A 21 33.49 1.01 -3.68
CA ALA A 21 34.93 0.93 -3.96
C ALA A 21 35.52 2.27 -4.51
N HIS A 22 34.71 3.27 -4.83
CA HIS A 22 35.19 4.57 -5.32
C HIS A 22 35.89 5.34 -4.19
N PRO A 23 37.08 5.95 -4.42
CA PRO A 23 37.86 6.62 -3.36
C PRO A 23 37.15 7.81 -2.71
N ASP A 24 36.24 8.48 -3.43
CA ASP A 24 35.46 9.62 -2.91
C ASP A 24 34.14 9.17 -2.25
N GLY A 25 33.91 7.86 -2.11
CA GLY A 25 32.68 7.32 -1.57
C GLY A 25 31.51 7.32 -2.56
N VAL A 26 30.29 7.15 -2.06
CA VAL A 26 29.05 7.09 -2.85
C VAL A 26 28.00 8.02 -2.28
N ALA A 27 27.32 8.76 -3.16
CA ALA A 27 26.04 9.40 -2.85
C ALA A 27 24.91 8.44 -3.23
N ASP A 28 24.34 7.73 -2.25
CA ASP A 28 23.28 6.77 -2.50
C ASP A 28 21.93 7.48 -2.69
N LEU A 29 21.43 7.47 -3.92
CA LEU A 29 20.12 8.01 -4.31
C LEU A 29 19.13 6.89 -4.70
N SER A 30 19.45 5.64 -4.38
CA SER A 30 18.64 4.49 -4.81
C SER A 30 17.31 4.35 -4.07
N ILE A 31 17.24 4.80 -2.80
CA ILE A 31 16.03 4.74 -1.98
C ILE A 31 15.85 6.06 -1.26
N GLY A 32 14.70 6.72 -1.49
CA GLY A 32 14.33 7.94 -0.77
C GLY A 32 14.06 7.63 0.71
N THR A 33 14.84 8.27 1.59
CA THR A 33 14.64 8.16 3.04
C THR A 33 14.53 9.57 3.63
N PRO A 34 13.52 9.85 4.48
CA PRO A 34 13.42 11.13 5.18
C PRO A 34 14.68 11.38 6.02
N VAL A 35 15.23 12.59 5.93
CA VAL A 35 16.42 13.00 6.67
C VAL A 35 16.09 13.97 7.81
N ASP A 36 14.89 14.50 7.83
CA ASP A 36 14.44 15.42 8.86
C ASP A 36 14.24 14.69 10.19
N PRO A 37 14.58 15.32 11.33
CA PRO A 37 14.37 14.71 12.63
C PRO A 37 12.87 14.58 12.93
N THR A 38 12.47 13.46 13.53
CA THR A 38 11.09 13.27 14.00
C THR A 38 10.68 14.42 14.93
N PRO A 39 9.54 15.08 14.70
CA PRO A 39 9.09 16.20 15.53
C PRO A 39 9.04 15.86 17.02
N ALA A 40 9.44 16.81 17.87
CA ALA A 40 9.52 16.60 19.31
C ALA A 40 8.18 16.15 19.94
N LEU A 41 7.05 16.62 19.38
CA LEU A 41 5.71 16.20 19.81
C LEU A 41 5.51 14.69 19.67
N ILE A 42 5.89 14.12 18.53
CA ILE A 42 5.74 12.68 18.25
C ILE A 42 6.68 11.87 19.16
N ARG A 43 7.95 12.28 19.27
CA ARG A 43 8.92 11.61 20.14
C ARG A 43 8.45 11.58 21.59
N ARG A 44 7.88 12.70 22.09
CA ARG A 44 7.35 12.80 23.44
C ARG A 44 6.17 11.85 23.64
N ALA A 45 5.19 11.84 22.72
CA ALA A 45 4.03 10.96 22.79
C ALA A 45 4.43 9.48 22.81
N LEU A 46 5.42 9.08 22.00
CA LEU A 46 5.95 7.71 22.02
C LEU A 46 6.66 7.38 23.34
N THR A 47 7.44 8.31 23.89
CA THR A 47 8.12 8.13 25.18
C THR A 47 7.13 7.97 26.32
N GLU A 48 6.09 8.81 26.37
CA GLU A 48 5.05 8.76 27.39
C GLU A 48 4.23 7.45 27.33
N ALA A 49 4.06 6.88 26.13
CA ALA A 49 3.35 5.62 25.92
C ALA A 49 4.24 4.36 26.04
N ALA A 50 5.54 4.49 26.23
CA ALA A 50 6.47 3.35 26.21
C ALA A 50 6.28 2.37 27.38
N ASP A 51 5.70 2.82 28.50
CA ASP A 51 5.42 2.00 29.69
C ASP A 51 3.96 1.52 29.73
N ALA A 52 3.38 1.22 28.58
CA ALA A 52 2.03 0.69 28.49
C ALA A 52 2.00 -0.79 28.87
N HIS A 53 1.20 -1.14 29.89
CA HIS A 53 1.05 -2.51 30.36
C HIS A 53 -0.07 -3.26 29.62
N GLY A 54 0.09 -4.57 29.54
CA GLY A 54 -0.90 -5.48 28.97
C GLY A 54 -0.75 -5.70 27.46
N TYR A 55 -1.60 -6.57 26.93
CA TYR A 55 -1.62 -6.87 25.51
C TYR A 55 -2.42 -5.80 24.74
N PRO A 56 -1.93 -5.36 23.57
CA PRO A 56 -2.70 -4.44 22.74
C PRO A 56 -3.96 -5.13 22.21
N THR A 57 -5.01 -4.34 21.99
CA THR A 57 -6.21 -4.82 21.32
C THR A 57 -5.91 -4.97 19.82
N THR A 58 -6.44 -6.03 19.20
CA THR A 58 -6.23 -6.32 17.77
C THR A 58 -6.82 -5.25 16.84
N HIS A 59 -7.88 -4.59 17.29
CA HIS A 59 -8.59 -3.55 16.52
C HIS A 59 -8.18 -2.11 16.89
N GLY A 60 -7.18 -1.95 17.76
CA GLY A 60 -6.73 -0.63 18.25
C GLY A 60 -7.63 -0.05 19.33
N THR A 61 -7.16 1.03 19.95
CA THR A 61 -7.95 1.75 20.97
C THR A 61 -9.01 2.62 20.32
N ASP A 62 -10.12 2.88 21.03
CA ASP A 62 -11.15 3.80 20.58
C ASP A 62 -10.60 5.21 20.31
N ALA A 63 -9.64 5.66 21.12
CA ALA A 63 -8.98 6.95 20.95
C ALA A 63 -8.23 7.04 19.61
N LEU A 64 -7.46 6.01 19.26
CA LEU A 64 -6.76 5.95 17.97
C LEU A 64 -7.75 5.96 16.80
N ARG A 65 -8.77 5.11 16.86
CA ARG A 65 -9.77 4.96 15.80
C ARG A 65 -10.54 6.27 15.55
N ARG A 66 -10.96 6.96 16.62
CA ARG A 66 -11.58 8.28 16.54
C ARG A 66 -10.62 9.33 15.98
N ALA A 67 -9.36 9.33 16.41
CA ALA A 67 -8.36 10.27 15.89
C ALA A 67 -8.16 10.13 14.38
N VAL A 68 -8.21 8.91 13.84
CA VAL A 68 -8.15 8.65 12.39
C VAL A 68 -9.39 9.21 11.69
N VAL A 69 -10.59 8.92 12.20
CA VAL A 69 -11.86 9.46 11.63
C VAL A 69 -11.84 10.99 11.62
N ASP A 70 -11.45 11.60 12.73
CA ASP A 70 -11.35 13.06 12.86
C ASP A 70 -10.30 13.65 11.91
N TRP A 71 -9.19 12.92 11.68
CA TRP A 71 -8.18 13.33 10.71
C TRP A 71 -8.74 13.34 9.29
N TYR A 72 -9.45 12.29 8.87
CA TYR A 72 -10.10 12.24 7.56
C TYR A 72 -11.13 13.36 7.40
N ALA A 73 -11.91 13.66 8.43
CA ALA A 73 -12.86 14.76 8.38
C ALA A 73 -12.17 16.12 8.18
N ARG A 74 -11.12 16.39 8.96
CA ARG A 74 -10.40 17.67 8.90
C ARG A 74 -9.53 17.83 7.65
N ARG A 75 -8.84 16.77 7.23
CA ARG A 75 -7.82 16.86 6.18
C ARG A 75 -8.35 16.49 4.80
N ARG A 76 -9.36 15.64 4.73
CA ARG A 76 -9.91 15.12 3.48
C ARG A 76 -11.38 15.49 3.24
N GLY A 77 -12.02 16.12 4.19
CA GLY A 77 -13.45 16.46 4.08
C GLY A 77 -14.38 15.22 4.08
N VAL A 78 -13.86 14.07 4.51
CA VAL A 78 -14.64 12.82 4.57
C VAL A 78 -15.37 12.76 5.91
N SER A 79 -16.70 12.80 5.89
CA SER A 79 -17.55 12.70 7.07
C SER A 79 -18.29 11.37 7.13
N GLY A 80 -18.72 10.98 8.33
CA GLY A 80 -19.56 9.80 8.52
C GLY A 80 -18.80 8.46 8.50
N LEU A 81 -17.47 8.47 8.60
CA LEU A 81 -16.72 7.25 8.81
C LEU A 81 -17.04 6.67 10.19
N ASP A 82 -17.34 5.36 10.21
CA ASP A 82 -17.50 4.62 11.46
C ASP A 82 -16.11 4.32 12.07
N PRO A 83 -15.81 4.72 13.32
CA PRO A 83 -14.58 4.29 13.98
C PRO A 83 -14.40 2.77 13.99
N ALA A 84 -15.50 1.98 13.94
CA ALA A 84 -15.44 0.53 13.84
C ALA A 84 -14.81 0.03 12.53
N ALA A 85 -14.81 0.84 11.47
CA ALA A 85 -14.16 0.52 10.20
C ALA A 85 -12.65 0.82 10.18
N VAL A 86 -12.10 1.41 11.25
CA VAL A 86 -10.66 1.70 11.36
C VAL A 86 -9.95 0.54 12.04
N VAL A 87 -8.97 -0.03 11.37
CA VAL A 87 -8.13 -1.11 11.91
C VAL A 87 -6.65 -0.72 11.77
N PRO A 88 -5.90 -0.58 12.88
CA PRO A 88 -4.47 -0.33 12.81
C PRO A 88 -3.73 -1.58 12.31
N THR A 89 -2.69 -1.37 11.52
CA THR A 89 -1.82 -2.43 11.02
C THR A 89 -0.37 -2.16 11.38
N VAL A 90 0.46 -3.20 11.37
CA VAL A 90 1.91 -3.07 11.60
C VAL A 90 2.59 -2.72 10.27
N GLY A 91 2.26 -1.54 9.77
CA GLY A 91 2.71 -1.02 8.47
C GLY A 91 1.79 -1.42 7.30
N SER A 92 1.64 -0.50 6.33
CA SER A 92 0.81 -0.71 5.14
C SER A 92 1.32 -1.85 4.26
N LYS A 93 2.65 -2.00 4.15
CA LYS A 93 3.27 -3.06 3.33
C LYS A 93 2.81 -4.46 3.73
N GLU A 94 2.75 -4.77 5.01
CA GLU A 94 2.26 -6.06 5.50
C GLU A 94 0.78 -6.26 5.17
N PHE A 95 -0.03 -5.23 5.41
CA PHE A 95 -1.45 -5.28 5.08
C PHE A 95 -1.70 -5.49 3.59
N ILE A 96 -0.98 -4.79 2.71
CA ILE A 96 -1.06 -4.95 1.26
C ILE A 96 -0.76 -6.40 0.85
N ALA A 97 0.29 -7.01 1.44
CA ALA A 97 0.65 -8.39 1.15
C ALA A 97 -0.42 -9.39 1.61
N TRP A 98 -1.09 -9.12 2.74
CA TRP A 98 -2.08 -10.03 3.32
C TRP A 98 -3.50 -9.84 2.79
N LEU A 99 -3.86 -8.67 2.29
CA LEU A 99 -5.24 -8.36 1.94
C LEU A 99 -5.86 -9.33 0.93
N PRO A 100 -5.18 -9.75 -0.15
CA PRO A 100 -5.77 -10.73 -1.07
C PRO A 100 -6.15 -12.05 -0.36
N THR A 101 -5.28 -12.54 0.54
CA THR A 101 -5.56 -13.74 1.35
C THR A 101 -6.72 -13.52 2.31
N LEU A 102 -6.80 -12.36 2.97
CA LEU A 102 -7.90 -12.01 3.89
C LEU A 102 -9.24 -11.89 3.17
N LEU A 103 -9.24 -11.50 1.91
CA LEU A 103 -10.43 -11.49 1.05
C LEU A 103 -10.79 -12.87 0.51
N GLY A 104 -10.00 -13.91 0.80
CA GLY A 104 -10.23 -15.27 0.34
C GLY A 104 -9.94 -15.49 -1.14
N LEU A 105 -9.11 -14.63 -1.74
CA LEU A 105 -8.74 -14.76 -3.15
C LEU A 105 -7.83 -15.98 -3.38
N GLY A 106 -7.86 -16.50 -4.59
CA GLY A 106 -7.07 -17.70 -4.94
C GLY A 106 -7.03 -17.96 -6.44
N ALA A 107 -6.83 -19.23 -6.78
CA ALA A 107 -6.72 -19.65 -8.19
C ALA A 107 -7.96 -19.25 -9.00
N GLY A 108 -7.70 -18.57 -10.11
CA GLY A 108 -8.76 -18.04 -10.99
C GLY A 108 -9.13 -16.58 -10.73
N ASP A 109 -8.78 -16.02 -9.57
CA ASP A 109 -8.99 -14.61 -9.28
C ASP A 109 -7.83 -13.74 -9.79
N VAL A 110 -8.13 -12.50 -10.09
CA VAL A 110 -7.16 -11.49 -10.56
C VAL A 110 -7.11 -10.33 -9.57
N VAL A 111 -5.88 -9.93 -9.23
CA VAL A 111 -5.57 -8.69 -8.52
C VAL A 111 -4.90 -7.74 -9.48
N VAL A 112 -5.52 -6.58 -9.71
CA VAL A 112 -4.96 -5.53 -10.57
C VAL A 112 -4.18 -4.53 -9.71
N HIS A 113 -3.04 -4.11 -10.19
CA HIS A 113 -2.22 -3.05 -9.59
C HIS A 113 -1.65 -2.12 -10.68
N PRO A 114 -1.21 -0.89 -10.35
CA PRO A 114 -0.64 0.03 -11.33
C PRO A 114 0.54 -0.60 -12.08
N GLU A 115 0.73 -0.22 -13.35
CA GLU A 115 1.82 -0.74 -14.18
C GLU A 115 3.19 -0.44 -13.58
N ALA A 116 3.40 0.80 -13.12
CA ALA A 116 4.57 1.20 -12.36
C ALA A 116 4.23 1.22 -10.87
N ALA A 117 4.57 0.17 -10.14
CA ALA A 117 4.12 0.00 -8.77
C ALA A 117 5.17 -0.64 -7.86
N TYR A 118 4.94 -0.49 -6.57
CA TYR A 118 5.71 -1.19 -5.55
C TYR A 118 5.45 -2.72 -5.63
N PRO A 119 6.48 -3.56 -5.58
CA PRO A 119 6.34 -5.00 -5.84
C PRO A 119 5.37 -5.75 -4.94
N THR A 120 5.07 -5.21 -3.77
CA THR A 120 4.25 -5.89 -2.76
C THR A 120 2.82 -6.16 -3.23
N TYR A 121 2.25 -5.35 -4.12
CA TYR A 121 0.91 -5.61 -4.68
C TYR A 121 0.87 -6.95 -5.43
N ALA A 122 1.82 -7.16 -6.34
CA ALA A 122 1.93 -8.42 -7.07
C ALA A 122 2.27 -9.59 -6.14
N VAL A 123 3.20 -9.39 -5.19
CA VAL A 123 3.57 -10.43 -4.22
C VAL A 123 2.37 -10.84 -3.37
N GLY A 124 1.53 -9.91 -2.94
CA GLY A 124 0.31 -10.22 -2.18
C GLY A 124 -0.67 -11.10 -2.97
N ALA A 125 -0.86 -10.82 -4.27
CA ALA A 125 -1.67 -11.66 -5.14
C ALA A 125 -1.10 -13.09 -5.22
N LEU A 126 0.21 -13.21 -5.46
CA LEU A 126 0.88 -14.51 -5.54
C LEU A 126 0.82 -15.31 -4.22
N LEU A 127 0.93 -14.64 -3.07
CA LEU A 127 0.79 -15.28 -1.76
C LEU A 127 -0.60 -15.87 -1.55
N ALA A 128 -1.63 -15.23 -2.09
CA ALA A 128 -3.01 -15.72 -2.07
C ALA A 128 -3.25 -16.84 -3.12
N GLY A 129 -2.32 -17.05 -4.04
CA GLY A 129 -2.51 -17.96 -5.18
C GLY A 129 -3.34 -17.35 -6.32
N ALA A 130 -3.56 -16.04 -6.30
CA ALA A 130 -4.23 -15.28 -7.35
C ALA A 130 -3.25 -14.81 -8.43
N GLU A 131 -3.77 -14.41 -9.59
CA GLU A 131 -3.01 -13.81 -10.66
C GLU A 131 -2.80 -12.32 -10.40
N ALA A 132 -1.56 -11.83 -10.53
CA ALA A 132 -1.25 -10.40 -10.49
C ALA A 132 -1.22 -9.84 -11.91
N VAL A 133 -1.98 -8.77 -12.16
CA VAL A 133 -2.04 -8.10 -13.47
C VAL A 133 -1.71 -6.63 -13.30
N ALA A 134 -0.69 -6.17 -14.01
CA ALA A 134 -0.32 -4.76 -14.07
C ALA A 134 -1.19 -4.04 -15.11
N ALA A 135 -1.99 -3.07 -14.69
CA ALA A 135 -2.80 -2.25 -15.59
C ALA A 135 -3.27 -0.97 -14.89
N ASP A 136 -3.20 0.15 -15.59
CA ASP A 136 -3.73 1.43 -15.12
C ASP A 136 -5.20 1.66 -15.56
N ASP A 137 -5.69 0.87 -16.50
CA ASP A 137 -7.07 0.93 -17.00
C ASP A 137 -7.70 -0.47 -17.08
N LEU A 138 -8.75 -0.69 -16.27
CA LEU A 138 -9.48 -1.97 -16.29
C LEU A 138 -10.24 -2.21 -17.59
N ASP A 139 -10.65 -1.15 -18.28
CA ASP A 139 -11.41 -1.28 -19.54
C ASP A 139 -10.52 -1.72 -20.70
N ALA A 140 -9.20 -1.57 -20.58
CA ALA A 140 -8.22 -2.08 -21.54
C ALA A 140 -7.90 -3.57 -21.38
N LEU A 141 -8.31 -4.20 -20.26
CA LEU A 141 -8.10 -5.63 -20.04
C LEU A 141 -8.96 -6.48 -20.98
N ALA A 142 -8.41 -7.64 -21.40
CA ALA A 142 -9.19 -8.64 -22.12
C ALA A 142 -10.40 -9.09 -21.28
N PRO A 143 -11.58 -9.30 -21.89
CA PRO A 143 -12.81 -9.60 -21.16
C PRO A 143 -12.67 -10.78 -20.18
N GLU A 144 -11.99 -11.84 -20.58
CA GLU A 144 -11.75 -13.03 -19.77
C GLU A 144 -10.85 -12.80 -18.54
N VAL A 145 -9.99 -11.79 -18.58
CA VAL A 145 -9.19 -11.34 -17.44
C VAL A 145 -10.03 -10.45 -16.54
N ARG A 146 -10.73 -9.48 -17.17
CA ARG A 146 -11.53 -8.48 -16.45
C ARG A 146 -12.64 -9.12 -15.60
N GLU A 147 -13.32 -10.16 -16.10
CA GLU A 147 -14.36 -10.88 -15.36
C GLU A 147 -13.85 -11.59 -14.10
N ARG A 148 -12.55 -11.87 -14.03
CA ARG A 148 -11.89 -12.50 -12.89
C ARG A 148 -11.33 -11.51 -11.89
N VAL A 149 -11.35 -10.20 -12.15
CA VAL A 149 -10.84 -9.17 -11.23
C VAL A 149 -11.67 -9.17 -9.95
N ARG A 150 -10.98 -9.23 -8.81
CA ARG A 150 -11.58 -9.20 -7.46
C ARG A 150 -11.03 -8.08 -6.60
N LEU A 151 -9.82 -7.63 -6.88
CA LEU A 151 -9.16 -6.56 -6.14
C LEU A 151 -8.42 -5.65 -7.11
N VAL A 152 -8.58 -4.34 -6.92
CA VAL A 152 -7.88 -3.30 -7.69
C VAL A 152 -7.14 -2.41 -6.70
N TRP A 153 -5.84 -2.31 -6.84
CA TRP A 153 -5.02 -1.37 -6.11
C TRP A 153 -4.86 -0.06 -6.87
N THR A 154 -5.01 1.05 -6.18
CA THR A 154 -4.55 2.37 -6.64
C THR A 154 -3.51 2.88 -5.67
N ASN A 155 -2.51 3.63 -6.16
CA ASN A 155 -1.53 4.32 -5.33
C ASN A 155 -1.44 5.78 -5.76
N SER A 156 -1.88 6.70 -4.90
CA SER A 156 -1.93 8.12 -5.23
C SER A 156 -1.71 8.98 -3.97
N PRO A 157 -0.62 9.76 -3.92
CA PRO A 157 0.47 9.87 -4.90
C PRO A 157 1.21 8.55 -5.13
N ALA A 158 1.67 8.31 -6.35
CA ALA A 158 2.19 7.01 -6.77
C ALA A 158 3.70 6.85 -6.51
N ASN A 159 4.10 5.68 -6.07
CA ASN A 159 5.50 5.26 -6.05
C ASN A 159 5.74 4.28 -7.24
N PRO A 160 6.70 4.56 -8.16
CA PRO A 160 7.77 5.55 -8.06
C PRO A 160 7.51 6.87 -8.80
N THR A 161 6.40 7.04 -9.47
CA THR A 161 6.20 8.11 -10.46
C THR A 161 5.88 9.48 -9.84
N GLY A 162 5.37 9.52 -8.61
CA GLY A 162 4.85 10.72 -7.98
C GLY A 162 3.51 11.22 -8.57
N ALA A 163 2.92 10.49 -9.50
CA ALA A 163 1.67 10.88 -10.14
C ALA A 163 0.51 10.92 -9.13
N VAL A 164 -0.33 11.94 -9.27
CA VAL A 164 -1.53 12.12 -8.45
C VAL A 164 -2.77 11.92 -9.34
N LEU A 165 -3.60 10.95 -8.97
CA LEU A 165 -4.86 10.71 -9.66
C LEU A 165 -5.88 11.79 -9.25
N ASP A 166 -6.55 12.38 -10.23
CA ASP A 166 -7.66 13.27 -9.98
C ASP A 166 -8.95 12.50 -9.62
N ALA A 167 -9.95 13.23 -9.13
CA ALA A 167 -11.23 12.65 -8.73
C ALA A 167 -11.95 11.94 -9.88
N ALA A 168 -11.77 12.39 -11.14
CA ALA A 168 -12.39 11.77 -12.31
C ALA A 168 -11.72 10.43 -12.63
N ALA A 169 -10.38 10.35 -12.55
CA ALA A 169 -9.64 9.10 -12.75
C ALA A 169 -10.00 8.07 -11.67
N LEU A 170 -10.00 8.47 -10.39
CA LEU A 170 -10.40 7.58 -9.28
C LEU A 170 -11.84 7.08 -9.44
N ARG A 171 -12.76 7.96 -9.87
CA ARG A 171 -14.15 7.56 -10.12
C ARG A 171 -14.26 6.53 -11.24
N ARG A 172 -13.57 6.72 -12.36
CA ARG A 172 -13.55 5.73 -13.45
C ARG A 172 -13.06 4.36 -12.95
N THR A 173 -11.95 4.34 -12.19
CA THR A 173 -11.44 3.09 -11.61
C THR A 173 -12.47 2.41 -10.70
N VAL A 174 -13.12 3.17 -9.82
CA VAL A 174 -14.15 2.65 -8.91
C VAL A 174 -15.35 2.13 -9.69
N ASP A 175 -15.83 2.87 -10.70
CA ASP A 175 -17.00 2.46 -11.47
C ASP A 175 -16.71 1.21 -12.32
N ALA A 176 -15.52 1.12 -12.94
CA ALA A 176 -15.08 -0.06 -13.68
C ALA A 176 -14.95 -1.30 -12.77
N ALA A 177 -14.34 -1.14 -11.58
CA ALA A 177 -14.22 -2.21 -10.59
C ALA A 177 -15.58 -2.69 -10.09
N ARG A 178 -16.50 -1.77 -9.78
CA ARG A 178 -17.89 -2.10 -9.42
C ARG A 178 -18.61 -2.88 -10.50
N GLY A 179 -18.36 -2.56 -11.76
CA GLY A 179 -18.95 -3.26 -12.91
C GLY A 179 -18.63 -4.75 -12.95
N VAL A 180 -17.54 -5.18 -12.32
CA VAL A 180 -17.13 -6.60 -12.22
C VAL A 180 -17.20 -7.15 -10.79
N GLY A 181 -17.71 -6.37 -9.83
CA GLY A 181 -17.84 -6.77 -8.44
C GLY A 181 -16.52 -6.80 -7.66
N ALA A 182 -15.49 -6.08 -8.12
CA ALA A 182 -14.19 -6.01 -7.48
C ALA A 182 -14.14 -4.94 -6.37
N VAL A 183 -13.31 -5.18 -5.34
CA VAL A 183 -12.97 -4.22 -4.31
C VAL A 183 -11.88 -3.28 -4.81
N VAL A 184 -11.98 -1.99 -4.52
CA VAL A 184 -10.92 -1.00 -4.78
C VAL A 184 -10.25 -0.63 -3.47
N CYS A 185 -8.92 -0.70 -3.45
CA CYS A 185 -8.10 -0.27 -2.32
C CYS A 185 -7.14 0.84 -2.74
N GLY A 186 -7.25 1.99 -2.09
CA GLY A 186 -6.35 3.13 -2.28
C GLY A 186 -5.20 3.09 -1.29
N ASP A 187 -3.97 3.02 -1.80
CA ASP A 187 -2.78 3.22 -1.01
C ASP A 187 -2.43 4.71 -1.03
N GLU A 188 -2.58 5.36 0.11
CA GLU A 188 -2.39 6.79 0.31
C GLU A 188 -1.16 7.10 1.17
N CYS A 189 -0.16 6.22 1.22
CA CYS A 189 1.00 6.39 2.12
C CYS A 189 1.83 7.66 1.84
N TYR A 190 1.65 8.28 0.68
CA TYR A 190 2.30 9.54 0.30
C TYR A 190 1.32 10.74 0.24
N ALA A 191 0.14 10.61 0.82
CA ALA A 191 -0.90 11.63 0.70
C ALA A 191 -0.70 12.89 1.57
N GLU A 192 0.31 12.92 2.46
CA GLU A 192 0.68 14.05 3.36
C GLU A 192 2.17 14.39 3.25
#